data_9ae89bcd43c8f0e8aa0de5a09007e80c
#
_entry.id   9ae89bcd43c8f0e8aa0de5a09007e80c
#
_cell.length_a   1.000
_cell.length_b   1.000
_cell.length_c   1.000
_cell.angle_alpha   90.00
_cell.angle_beta   90.00
_cell.angle_gamma   90.00
#
_symmetry.space_group_name_H-M   'P 1'
#
loop_
_entity.id
_entity.type
_entity.pdbx_description
1 polymer ?
#
loop_
_entity_poly.entity_id
_entity_poly.type
_entity_poly.pdbx_seq_one_letter_code
_entity_poly.pdbx_strand_id
1 'polypeptide(L)'
;MTDTLRVQSAALVLLLLIGSIGAPASAQEAAQDPKQPSVDNPHMHFWGSSDLSNCFTHFDGNDSSGSAVEGYGQQDFSQGQQIEIDYTCRISDNFKQDMLLNPNGTIMFEFVFNIYSNDCDDNQECTNLTITLSKGSQAVSQLIVPVESVNSGSDESVRWDIPVNETMERWNKSIDEPEINIKYSAPGESGLGCGLIFDCDGQFRMYYSNNEDNLTVEANFPVVNATVPGGGGGDGGAIDIAKDALPGFGLLAGVGALALAAVGASRFSRED
;
A
#
# COMPACT_ATOMS: atom_id res chain seq x y z
N MET A 1 24.59 -58.17 36.54
CA MET A 1 24.81 -57.46 35.26
C MET A 1 23.54 -56.84 34.65
N THR A 2 22.37 -57.15 35.15
CA THR A 2 21.07 -56.66 34.63
C THR A 2 20.65 -55.25 35.13
N ASP A 3 21.12 -54.82 36.29
CA ASP A 3 20.73 -53.59 36.90
C ASP A 3 21.38 -52.33 36.27
N THR A 4 22.59 -52.42 35.80
CA THR A 4 23.32 -51.36 35.14
C THR A 4 22.70 -50.96 33.77
N LEU A 5 22.16 -51.96 33.05
CA LEU A 5 21.47 -51.73 31.77
C LEU A 5 20.12 -50.97 31.94
N ARG A 6 19.40 -51.25 33.03
CA ARG A 6 18.11 -50.58 33.34
C ARG A 6 18.30 -49.10 33.69
N VAL A 7 19.33 -48.76 34.46
CA VAL A 7 19.65 -47.40 34.84
C VAL A 7 20.12 -46.58 33.63
N GLN A 8 20.90 -47.15 32.73
CA GLN A 8 21.37 -46.50 31.51
C GLN A 8 20.21 -46.18 30.53
N SER A 9 19.24 -47.11 30.40
CA SER A 9 18.06 -46.88 29.55
C SER A 9 17.17 -45.79 30.08
N ALA A 10 16.95 -45.72 31.40
CA ALA A 10 16.13 -44.66 32.02
C ALA A 10 16.79 -43.27 31.91
N ALA A 11 18.13 -43.21 32.05
CA ALA A 11 18.86 -41.95 31.90
C ALA A 11 18.82 -41.41 30.46
N LEU A 12 18.88 -42.30 29.46
CA LEU A 12 18.82 -41.91 28.05
C LEU A 12 17.43 -41.36 27.65
N VAL A 13 16.36 -41.96 28.16
CA VAL A 13 14.99 -41.50 27.93
C VAL A 13 14.76 -40.13 28.60
N LEU A 14 15.29 -39.93 29.80
CA LEU A 14 15.18 -38.67 30.51
C LEU A 14 15.95 -37.54 29.78
N LEU A 15 17.11 -37.83 29.22
CA LEU A 15 17.91 -36.89 28.42
C LEU A 15 17.19 -36.49 27.12
N LEU A 16 16.48 -37.43 26.47
CA LEU A 16 15.68 -37.15 25.27
C LEU A 16 14.43 -36.30 25.58
N LEU A 17 13.84 -36.48 26.76
CA LEU A 17 12.69 -35.67 27.18
C LEU A 17 13.07 -34.22 27.56
N ILE A 18 14.25 -33.99 28.11
CA ILE A 18 14.75 -32.66 28.46
C ILE A 18 15.22 -31.91 27.20
N GLY A 19 15.69 -32.59 26.17
CA GLY A 19 16.11 -32.01 24.89
C GLY A 19 14.96 -31.51 24.04
N SER A 20 13.70 -31.88 24.35
CA SER A 20 12.51 -31.46 23.62
C SER A 20 11.79 -30.22 24.22
N ILE A 21 12.32 -29.65 25.30
CA ILE A 21 11.93 -28.28 25.70
C ILE A 21 12.69 -27.32 24.76
N GLY A 22 12.34 -27.40 23.47
CA GLY A 22 12.76 -26.40 22.50
C GLY A 22 12.34 -25.05 23.04
N ALA A 23 13.29 -24.10 23.14
CA ALA A 23 12.95 -22.71 23.31
C ALA A 23 11.80 -22.38 22.33
N PRO A 24 10.79 -21.64 22.74
CA PRO A 24 9.78 -21.18 21.79
C PRO A 24 10.56 -20.59 20.62
N ALA A 25 10.44 -21.19 19.44
CA ALA A 25 10.91 -20.56 18.24
C ALA A 25 10.14 -19.23 18.22
N SER A 26 10.80 -18.16 18.62
CA SER A 26 10.30 -16.83 18.36
C SER A 26 10.04 -16.86 16.86
N ALA A 27 8.77 -16.83 16.47
CA ALA A 27 8.39 -16.65 15.10
C ALA A 27 9.12 -15.37 14.68
N GLN A 28 10.19 -15.54 13.91
CA GLN A 28 10.91 -14.41 13.36
C GLN A 28 9.87 -13.79 12.42
N GLU A 29 9.32 -12.67 12.86
CA GLU A 29 8.41 -11.88 12.05
C GLU A 29 9.12 -11.69 10.71
N ALA A 30 8.51 -12.20 9.65
CA ALA A 30 9.11 -12.08 8.33
C ALA A 30 9.35 -10.60 8.09
N ALA A 31 10.59 -10.22 7.81
CA ALA A 31 10.94 -8.84 7.58
C ALA A 31 9.96 -8.28 6.55
N GLN A 32 9.21 -7.27 6.95
CA GLN A 32 8.19 -6.67 6.10
C GLN A 32 8.86 -6.06 4.87
N ASP A 33 8.30 -6.32 3.70
CA ASP A 33 8.79 -5.73 2.46
C ASP A 33 8.50 -4.22 2.50
N PRO A 34 9.51 -3.36 2.44
CA PRO A 34 9.34 -1.91 2.56
C PRO A 34 8.48 -1.30 1.42
N LYS A 35 8.29 -2.03 0.32
CA LYS A 35 7.46 -1.59 -0.81
C LYS A 35 5.99 -2.01 -0.70
N GLN A 36 5.62 -2.64 0.40
CA GLN A 36 4.25 -3.10 0.62
C GLN A 36 3.57 -2.26 1.69
N PRO A 37 2.25 -1.98 1.52
CA PRO A 37 1.48 -1.24 2.51
C PRO A 37 1.37 -2.02 3.82
N SER A 38 1.50 -1.33 4.95
CA SER A 38 1.39 -1.91 6.27
C SER A 38 1.10 -0.85 7.33
N VAL A 39 0.88 -1.28 8.56
CA VAL A 39 0.73 -0.37 9.71
C VAL A 39 1.97 0.50 9.91
N ASP A 40 3.16 -0.06 9.67
CA ASP A 40 4.43 0.65 9.82
C ASP A 40 4.83 1.40 8.53
N ASN A 41 4.16 1.14 7.42
CA ASN A 41 4.40 1.74 6.12
C ASN A 41 3.07 2.14 5.45
N PRO A 42 2.36 3.14 5.97
CA PRO A 42 1.06 3.57 5.47
C PRO A 42 1.13 4.61 4.35
N HIS A 43 2.31 5.16 4.07
CA HIS A 43 2.50 6.26 3.13
C HIS A 43 2.76 5.76 1.72
N MET A 44 1.96 6.21 0.78
CA MET A 44 2.14 5.97 -0.64
C MET A 44 2.67 7.24 -1.31
N HIS A 45 3.79 7.11 -1.98
CA HIS A 45 4.50 8.19 -2.64
C HIS A 45 4.28 8.17 -4.15
N PHE A 46 4.43 9.33 -4.78
CA PHE A 46 4.21 9.54 -6.20
C PHE A 46 5.52 9.82 -6.92
N TRP A 47 5.71 9.17 -8.07
CA TRP A 47 6.83 9.41 -8.97
C TRP A 47 6.35 9.41 -10.42
N GLY A 48 7.13 10.01 -11.30
CA GLY A 48 6.79 10.04 -12.69
C GLY A 48 7.89 10.60 -13.59
N SER A 49 7.57 10.72 -14.87
CA SER A 49 8.44 11.34 -15.86
C SER A 49 8.26 12.86 -15.88
N SER A 50 9.30 13.58 -16.36
CA SER A 50 9.26 15.03 -16.48
C SER A 50 8.20 15.56 -17.47
N ASP A 51 7.74 14.71 -18.39
CA ASP A 51 6.74 15.04 -19.42
C ASP A 51 5.33 14.53 -19.10
N LEU A 52 5.09 14.04 -17.89
CA LEU A 52 3.83 13.42 -17.45
C LEU A 52 3.41 12.18 -18.27
N SER A 53 4.29 11.61 -19.07
CA SER A 53 3.95 10.41 -19.85
C SER A 53 3.80 9.15 -18.98
N ASN A 54 4.43 9.14 -17.82
CA ASN A 54 4.38 8.04 -16.85
C ASN A 54 4.20 8.59 -15.43
N CYS A 55 3.29 7.98 -14.68
CA CYS A 55 3.12 8.20 -13.26
C CYS A 55 2.95 6.86 -12.57
N PHE A 56 3.62 6.70 -11.45
CA PHE A 56 3.53 5.49 -10.63
C PHE A 56 3.60 5.82 -9.15
N THR A 57 3.17 4.88 -8.33
CA THR A 57 3.14 5.00 -6.88
C THR A 57 3.84 3.83 -6.21
N HIS A 58 4.41 4.10 -5.04
CA HIS A 58 5.03 3.13 -4.15
C HIS A 58 4.66 3.40 -2.71
N PHE A 59 4.76 2.39 -1.87
CA PHE A 59 4.78 2.58 -0.41
C PHE A 59 6.19 2.80 0.15
N ASP A 60 7.22 2.68 -0.66
CA ASP A 60 8.62 2.99 -0.31
C ASP A 60 9.00 4.40 -0.77
N GLY A 61 9.17 5.33 0.16
CA GLY A 61 9.57 6.71 -0.10
C GLY A 61 11.03 6.89 -0.57
N ASN A 62 11.84 5.84 -0.47
CA ASN A 62 13.25 5.90 -0.87
C ASN A 62 13.50 5.46 -2.32
N ASP A 63 12.49 4.87 -2.97
CA ASP A 63 12.60 4.44 -4.36
C ASP A 63 12.15 5.54 -5.32
N SER A 64 13.12 6.23 -5.90
CA SER A 64 12.93 7.27 -6.91
C SER A 64 13.24 6.78 -8.33
N SER A 65 13.29 5.47 -8.55
CA SER A 65 13.59 4.89 -9.86
C SER A 65 12.56 5.32 -10.91
N GLY A 66 13.03 5.96 -11.98
CA GLY A 66 12.19 6.48 -13.05
C GLY A 66 11.49 7.81 -12.76
N SER A 67 11.79 8.46 -11.62
CA SER A 67 11.29 9.80 -11.30
C SER A 67 12.01 10.87 -12.11
N ALA A 68 11.29 11.97 -12.39
CA ALA A 68 11.90 13.17 -12.89
C ALA A 68 12.92 13.72 -11.89
N VAL A 69 14.07 14.21 -12.39
CA VAL A 69 15.15 14.74 -11.54
C VAL A 69 14.69 15.98 -10.79
N GLU A 70 13.87 16.81 -11.44
CA GLU A 70 13.30 18.04 -10.90
C GLU A 70 12.24 17.80 -9.83
N GLY A 71 11.79 16.56 -9.67
CA GLY A 71 10.73 16.20 -8.72
C GLY A 71 9.32 16.64 -9.14
N TYR A 72 9.10 16.89 -10.42
CA TYR A 72 7.78 17.16 -10.99
C TYR A 72 7.70 16.69 -12.44
N GLY A 73 6.47 16.50 -12.92
CA GLY A 73 6.15 16.36 -14.33
C GLY A 73 5.42 17.60 -14.84
N GLN A 74 5.72 18.04 -16.05
CA GLN A 74 5.16 19.24 -16.64
C GLN A 74 4.84 19.02 -18.12
N GLN A 75 3.75 19.64 -18.56
CA GLN A 75 3.45 19.83 -19.98
C GLN A 75 3.21 21.32 -20.22
N ASP A 76 3.87 21.85 -21.24
CA ASP A 76 3.71 23.21 -21.72
C ASP A 76 2.85 23.20 -22.98
N PHE A 77 1.95 24.18 -23.10
CA PHE A 77 1.01 24.28 -24.20
C PHE A 77 1.18 25.65 -24.86
N SER A 78 1.33 25.64 -26.17
CA SER A 78 1.47 26.89 -26.94
C SER A 78 0.21 27.75 -26.83
N GLN A 79 0.40 29.03 -27.04
CA GLN A 79 -0.67 30.04 -27.02
C GLN A 79 -1.96 29.56 -27.71
N GLY A 80 -3.08 29.62 -27.00
CA GLY A 80 -4.40 29.25 -27.51
C GLY A 80 -4.60 27.76 -27.77
N GLN A 81 -3.65 26.92 -27.43
CA GLN A 81 -3.80 25.47 -27.51
C GLN A 81 -4.64 24.97 -26.34
N GLN A 82 -5.52 23.98 -26.57
CA GLN A 82 -6.26 23.35 -25.49
C GLN A 82 -5.32 22.51 -24.63
N ILE A 83 -5.33 22.74 -23.33
CA ILE A 83 -4.68 21.89 -22.34
C ILE A 83 -5.60 20.71 -22.07
N GLU A 84 -5.14 19.50 -22.33
CA GLU A 84 -5.86 18.27 -22.03
C GLU A 84 -4.96 17.33 -21.24
N ILE A 85 -5.32 17.11 -19.99
CA ILE A 85 -4.62 16.21 -19.07
C ILE A 85 -5.55 15.04 -18.73
N ASP A 86 -5.11 13.84 -19.01
CA ASP A 86 -5.75 12.58 -18.60
C ASP A 86 -4.68 11.51 -18.42
N TYR A 87 -4.19 11.35 -17.20
CA TYR A 87 -3.20 10.33 -16.91
C TYR A 87 -3.50 9.60 -15.60
N THR A 88 -2.92 8.43 -15.44
CA THR A 88 -3.16 7.57 -14.29
C THR A 88 -1.86 7.18 -13.63
N CYS A 89 -1.74 7.45 -12.33
CA CYS A 89 -0.68 6.94 -11.48
C CYS A 89 -1.06 5.55 -10.98
N ARG A 90 -0.20 4.56 -11.25
CA ARG A 90 -0.41 3.16 -10.89
C ARG A 90 0.66 2.69 -9.93
N ILE A 91 0.29 1.73 -9.09
CA ILE A 91 1.28 1.07 -8.23
C ILE A 91 2.33 0.35 -9.10
N SER A 92 3.61 0.54 -8.80
CA SER A 92 4.68 -0.09 -9.59
C SER A 92 5.02 -1.49 -9.10
N ASP A 93 4.86 -1.74 -7.82
CA ASP A 93 5.08 -3.04 -7.18
C ASP A 93 3.75 -3.60 -6.68
N ASN A 94 3.21 -4.57 -7.39
CA ASN A 94 1.92 -5.19 -7.07
C ASN A 94 1.88 -5.70 -5.63
N PHE A 95 0.73 -5.60 -4.99
CA PHE A 95 0.53 -6.08 -3.63
C PHE A 95 0.79 -7.60 -3.53
N LYS A 96 1.62 -7.99 -2.56
CA LYS A 96 1.91 -9.39 -2.24
C LYS A 96 0.91 -9.98 -1.26
N GLN A 97 0.22 -9.12 -0.53
CA GLN A 97 -0.85 -9.44 0.41
C GLN A 97 -1.96 -8.40 0.31
N ASP A 98 -3.14 -8.76 0.79
CA ASP A 98 -4.25 -7.82 0.84
C ASP A 98 -3.95 -6.67 1.79
N MET A 99 -4.28 -5.44 1.40
CA MET A 99 -4.26 -4.28 2.28
C MET A 99 -5.63 -4.14 2.95
N LEU A 100 -5.63 -4.03 4.27
CA LEU A 100 -6.83 -3.82 5.08
C LEU A 100 -6.80 -2.43 5.69
N LEU A 101 -7.90 -1.70 5.60
CA LEU A 101 -8.03 -0.37 6.15
C LEU A 101 -8.97 -0.35 7.34
N ASN A 102 -8.68 0.56 8.28
CA ASN A 102 -9.56 0.82 9.42
C ASN A 102 -10.91 1.38 8.94
N PRO A 103 -12.06 0.73 9.24
CA PRO A 103 -13.39 1.20 8.84
C PRO A 103 -13.74 2.61 9.34
N ASN A 104 -13.11 3.07 10.42
CA ASN A 104 -13.29 4.41 10.96
C ASN A 104 -12.12 5.35 10.60
N GLY A 105 -11.28 4.93 9.66
CA GLY A 105 -10.13 5.70 9.21
C GLY A 105 -10.46 6.65 8.06
N THR A 106 -9.46 7.44 7.69
CA THR A 106 -9.52 8.35 6.56
C THR A 106 -8.27 8.14 5.71
N ILE A 107 -8.44 7.91 4.42
CA ILE A 107 -7.34 7.99 3.45
C ILE A 107 -7.11 9.47 3.18
N MET A 108 -5.88 9.94 3.34
CA MET A 108 -5.51 11.34 3.11
C MET A 108 -4.60 11.41 1.90
N PHE A 109 -4.91 12.27 0.97
CA PHE A 109 -4.04 12.64 -0.14
C PHE A 109 -3.61 14.08 -0.01
N GLU A 110 -2.35 14.35 -0.33
CA GLU A 110 -1.80 15.68 -0.53
C GLU A 110 -1.12 15.73 -1.90
N PHE A 111 -1.58 16.63 -2.75
CA PHE A 111 -1.03 16.90 -4.07
C PHE A 111 -0.60 18.36 -4.16
N VAL A 112 0.34 18.63 -5.03
CA VAL A 112 0.69 20.00 -5.39
C VAL A 112 0.70 20.12 -6.91
N PHE A 113 0.00 21.14 -7.40
CA PHE A 113 -0.07 21.48 -8.83
C PHE A 113 0.39 22.91 -9.04
N ASN A 114 0.93 23.16 -10.22
CA ASN A 114 1.14 24.50 -10.73
C ASN A 114 0.51 24.55 -12.11
N ILE A 115 -0.61 25.24 -12.21
CA ILE A 115 -1.42 25.30 -13.43
C ILE A 115 -1.54 26.75 -13.85
N TYR A 116 -1.29 26.96 -15.14
CA TYR A 116 -1.47 28.26 -15.77
C TYR A 116 -2.21 28.07 -17.10
N SER A 117 -3.40 28.60 -17.18
CA SER A 117 -4.26 28.55 -18.36
C SER A 117 -5.09 29.81 -18.46
N ASN A 118 -5.72 30.01 -19.60
CA ASN A 118 -6.66 31.14 -19.76
C ASN A 118 -7.95 30.90 -18.98
N ASP A 119 -8.65 31.97 -18.71
CA ASP A 119 -9.98 31.92 -18.12
C ASP A 119 -10.94 31.18 -19.07
N CYS A 120 -11.83 30.38 -18.50
CA CYS A 120 -12.85 29.67 -19.23
C CYS A 120 -14.04 30.61 -19.51
N ASP A 121 -14.32 30.85 -20.76
CA ASP A 121 -15.52 31.53 -21.18
C ASP A 121 -16.60 30.56 -21.72
N ASP A 122 -17.80 31.03 -21.98
CA ASP A 122 -18.93 30.21 -22.42
C ASP A 122 -18.72 29.47 -23.76
N ASN A 123 -17.62 29.72 -24.46
CA ASN A 123 -17.32 29.15 -25.78
C ASN A 123 -16.15 28.14 -25.72
N GLN A 124 -15.55 27.92 -24.55
CA GLN A 124 -14.37 27.10 -24.38
C GLN A 124 -14.66 25.82 -23.59
N GLU A 125 -13.98 24.75 -23.94
CA GLU A 125 -14.10 23.49 -23.21
C GLU A 125 -13.20 23.52 -21.98
N CYS A 126 -13.83 23.69 -20.82
CA CYS A 126 -13.14 23.65 -19.54
C CYS A 126 -13.70 22.55 -18.66
N THR A 127 -12.82 21.83 -18.04
CA THR A 127 -13.17 20.87 -16.99
C THR A 127 -12.36 21.16 -15.74
N ASN A 128 -13.02 21.07 -14.60
CA ASN A 128 -12.35 21.16 -13.30
C ASN A 128 -11.26 20.11 -13.17
N LEU A 129 -10.24 20.40 -12.37
CA LEU A 129 -9.27 19.40 -11.98
C LEU A 129 -10.01 18.28 -11.22
N THR A 130 -10.03 17.10 -11.81
CA THR A 130 -10.74 15.95 -11.28
C THR A 130 -9.72 14.86 -10.91
N ILE A 131 -9.71 14.46 -9.64
CA ILE A 131 -8.85 13.40 -9.13
C ILE A 131 -9.73 12.25 -8.71
N THR A 132 -9.51 11.07 -9.28
CA THR A 132 -10.32 9.87 -9.01
C THR A 132 -9.43 8.79 -8.39
N LEU A 133 -9.82 8.31 -7.21
CA LEU A 133 -9.26 7.10 -6.63
C LEU A 133 -10.07 5.90 -7.11
N SER A 134 -9.39 4.95 -7.71
CA SER A 134 -9.96 3.67 -8.11
C SER A 134 -9.32 2.52 -7.35
N LYS A 135 -10.13 1.52 -7.09
CA LYS A 135 -9.76 0.22 -6.54
C LYS A 135 -9.77 -0.78 -7.70
N GLY A 136 -8.60 -1.07 -8.26
CA GLY A 136 -8.52 -1.69 -9.56
C GLY A 136 -9.28 -0.88 -10.61
N SER A 137 -10.23 -1.50 -11.30
CA SER A 137 -11.04 -0.82 -12.33
C SER A 137 -12.26 -0.03 -11.79
N GLN A 138 -12.53 -0.08 -10.49
CA GLN A 138 -13.70 0.56 -9.88
C GLN A 138 -13.33 1.88 -9.23
N ALA A 139 -13.89 2.99 -9.69
CA ALA A 139 -13.80 4.27 -9.00
C ALA A 139 -14.51 4.19 -7.64
N VAL A 140 -13.80 4.52 -6.56
CA VAL A 140 -14.31 4.46 -5.19
C VAL A 140 -14.48 5.83 -4.56
N SER A 141 -13.76 6.84 -5.05
CA SER A 141 -13.91 8.23 -4.61
C SER A 141 -13.43 9.19 -5.69
N GLN A 142 -13.93 10.42 -5.68
CA GLN A 142 -13.57 11.47 -6.61
C GLN A 142 -13.54 12.83 -5.92
N LEU A 143 -12.51 13.61 -6.21
CA LEU A 143 -12.39 15.01 -5.85
C LEU A 143 -12.52 15.86 -7.12
N ILE A 144 -13.32 16.92 -7.04
CA ILE A 144 -13.42 17.92 -8.09
C ILE A 144 -12.96 19.26 -7.50
N VAL A 145 -11.89 19.80 -8.04
CA VAL A 145 -11.32 21.08 -7.64
C VAL A 145 -11.67 22.11 -8.73
N PRO A 146 -12.37 23.19 -8.38
CA PRO A 146 -12.68 24.24 -9.36
C PRO A 146 -11.42 24.80 -10.00
N VAL A 147 -11.48 25.07 -11.31
CA VAL A 147 -10.35 25.61 -12.08
C VAL A 147 -9.78 26.86 -11.42
N GLU A 148 -10.63 27.75 -10.95
CA GLU A 148 -10.24 29.04 -10.34
C GLU A 148 -9.39 28.85 -9.06
N SER A 149 -9.48 27.69 -8.44
CA SER A 149 -8.74 27.39 -7.20
C SER A 149 -7.31 26.89 -7.44
N VAL A 150 -6.98 26.46 -8.65
CA VAL A 150 -5.68 25.86 -8.99
C VAL A 150 -5.01 26.53 -10.19
N ASN A 151 -5.72 27.40 -10.92
CA ASN A 151 -5.22 28.11 -12.09
C ASN A 151 -4.64 29.48 -11.70
N SER A 152 -3.60 29.47 -10.87
CA SER A 152 -3.00 30.72 -10.37
C SER A 152 -1.59 30.97 -10.93
N GLY A 153 -0.99 29.99 -11.62
CA GLY A 153 0.42 29.99 -12.00
C GLY A 153 1.37 29.87 -10.81
N SER A 154 0.83 29.57 -9.63
CA SER A 154 1.57 29.31 -8.39
C SER A 154 1.41 27.86 -7.96
N ASP A 155 2.24 27.43 -7.02
CA ASP A 155 2.11 26.10 -6.45
C ASP A 155 0.93 26.04 -5.50
N GLU A 156 -0.09 25.27 -5.87
CA GLU A 156 -1.32 25.12 -5.11
C GLU A 156 -1.42 23.71 -4.52
N SER A 157 -1.55 23.64 -3.19
CA SER A 157 -1.72 22.39 -2.47
C SER A 157 -3.19 21.97 -2.47
N VAL A 158 -3.43 20.73 -2.87
CA VAL A 158 -4.76 20.12 -2.89
C VAL A 158 -4.79 18.95 -1.91
N ARG A 159 -5.53 19.13 -0.82
CA ARG A 159 -5.76 18.07 0.18
C ARG A 159 -7.09 17.39 -0.08
N TRP A 160 -7.09 16.06 0.06
CA TRP A 160 -8.27 15.24 -0.14
C TRP A 160 -8.38 14.17 0.95
N ASP A 161 -9.37 14.31 1.80
CA ASP A 161 -9.66 13.40 2.91
C ASP A 161 -10.86 12.49 2.53
N ILE A 162 -10.64 11.18 2.48
CA ILE A 162 -11.63 10.18 2.06
C ILE A 162 -11.96 9.28 3.25
N PRO A 163 -13.14 9.38 3.87
CA PRO A 163 -13.57 8.43 4.88
C PRO A 163 -13.64 7.01 4.29
N VAL A 164 -13.03 6.05 4.98
CA VAL A 164 -13.07 4.64 4.56
C VAL A 164 -14.52 4.14 4.66
N ASN A 165 -15.01 3.56 3.58
CA ASN A 165 -16.32 2.90 3.53
C ASN A 165 -16.14 1.40 3.31
N GLU A 166 -17.23 0.64 3.40
CA GLU A 166 -17.22 -0.83 3.29
C GLU A 166 -16.52 -1.35 2.02
N THR A 167 -16.58 -0.62 0.89
CA THR A 167 -15.92 -1.05 -0.35
C THR A 167 -14.41 -0.85 -0.31
N MET A 168 -13.91 0.02 0.58
CA MET A 168 -12.50 0.37 0.72
C MET A 168 -11.81 -0.38 1.88
N GLU A 169 -12.53 -1.09 2.73
CA GLU A 169 -11.96 -1.78 3.89
C GLU A 169 -10.91 -2.84 3.52
N ARG A 170 -11.06 -3.46 2.35
CA ARG A 170 -10.14 -4.49 1.88
C ARG A 170 -9.76 -4.26 0.43
N TRP A 171 -8.48 -4.25 0.12
CA TRP A 171 -7.88 -4.13 -1.20
C TRP A 171 -7.17 -5.44 -1.51
N ASN A 172 -7.70 -6.22 -2.45
CA ASN A 172 -7.19 -7.54 -2.76
C ASN A 172 -5.93 -7.43 -3.62
N LYS A 173 -4.91 -8.18 -3.25
CA LYS A 173 -3.64 -8.24 -3.99
C LYS A 173 -3.87 -8.59 -5.46
N SER A 174 -3.10 -7.95 -6.35
CA SER A 174 -3.08 -8.20 -7.80
C SER A 174 -4.39 -7.92 -8.55
N ILE A 175 -5.41 -7.38 -7.87
CA ILE A 175 -6.72 -7.09 -8.49
C ILE A 175 -7.18 -5.68 -8.17
N ASP A 176 -7.02 -5.24 -6.93
CA ASP A 176 -7.60 -4.03 -6.37
C ASP A 176 -6.54 -3.00 -5.97
N GLU A 177 -5.38 -2.98 -6.63
CA GLU A 177 -4.37 -1.96 -6.35
C GLU A 177 -4.92 -0.55 -6.57
N PRO A 178 -4.49 0.45 -5.76
CA PRO A 178 -4.94 1.83 -5.92
C PRO A 178 -4.41 2.42 -7.24
N GLU A 179 -5.33 3.02 -7.99
CA GLU A 179 -5.03 3.83 -9.16
C GLU A 179 -5.57 5.24 -8.94
N ILE A 180 -4.77 6.25 -9.24
CA ILE A 180 -5.15 7.65 -9.15
C ILE A 180 -5.18 8.23 -10.57
N ASN A 181 -6.37 8.53 -11.07
CA ASN A 181 -6.54 9.20 -12.35
C ASN A 181 -6.73 10.70 -12.14
N ILE A 182 -6.02 11.49 -12.93
CA ILE A 182 -6.02 12.97 -12.88
C ILE A 182 -6.45 13.48 -14.24
N LYS A 183 -7.51 14.30 -14.26
CA LYS A 183 -8.07 14.93 -15.45
C LYS A 183 -8.20 16.42 -15.26
N TYR A 184 -7.83 17.15 -16.29
CA TYR A 184 -7.98 18.59 -16.37
C TYR A 184 -8.07 19.02 -17.82
N SER A 185 -8.92 19.99 -18.13
CA SER A 185 -8.96 20.59 -19.46
C SER A 185 -9.27 22.08 -19.36
N ALA A 186 -8.47 22.89 -20.02
CA ALA A 186 -8.66 24.33 -20.12
C ALA A 186 -8.00 24.86 -21.40
N PRO A 187 -8.40 26.04 -21.89
CA PRO A 187 -7.72 26.69 -23.01
C PRO A 187 -6.37 27.23 -22.56
N GLY A 188 -5.35 27.11 -23.38
CA GLY A 188 -4.10 27.83 -23.21
C GLY A 188 -4.32 29.34 -23.29
N GLU A 189 -3.43 30.13 -22.70
CA GLU A 189 -3.60 31.57 -22.64
C GLU A 189 -3.64 32.18 -24.04
N SER A 190 -4.53 33.12 -24.25
CA SER A 190 -4.67 33.85 -25.51
C SER A 190 -4.99 35.33 -25.23
N GLY A 191 -4.36 36.26 -25.94
CA GLY A 191 -4.63 37.71 -25.74
C GLY A 191 -3.85 38.59 -26.71
N LEU A 192 -4.26 39.88 -26.75
CA LEU A 192 -3.53 40.88 -27.47
C LEU A 192 -2.18 41.16 -26.82
N GLY A 193 -1.10 40.75 -27.52
CA GLY A 193 0.25 40.90 -27.00
C GLY A 193 0.95 39.55 -26.72
N CYS A 194 0.19 38.46 -26.72
CA CYS A 194 0.74 37.11 -26.63
C CYS A 194 1.71 36.83 -27.83
N GLY A 195 2.87 36.30 -27.52
CA GLY A 195 3.91 36.01 -28.53
C GLY A 195 4.65 37.24 -29.09
N LEU A 196 4.23 38.48 -28.75
CA LEU A 196 4.95 39.70 -29.15
C LEU A 196 5.59 40.42 -27.96
N ILE A 197 4.97 40.42 -26.80
CA ILE A 197 5.40 41.16 -25.61
C ILE A 197 5.42 40.24 -24.38
N PHE A 198 4.49 39.27 -24.35
CA PHE A 198 4.31 38.34 -23.24
C PHE A 198 4.41 36.91 -23.76
N ASP A 199 4.99 36.04 -22.94
CA ASP A 199 4.89 34.61 -23.11
C ASP A 199 3.50 34.17 -22.58
N CYS A 200 2.69 33.55 -23.44
CA CYS A 200 1.33 33.17 -23.11
C CYS A 200 1.13 31.66 -23.27
N ASP A 201 2.17 30.91 -23.02
CA ASP A 201 2.09 29.46 -23.04
C ASP A 201 1.34 28.97 -21.79
N GLY A 202 0.39 28.04 -21.97
CA GLY A 202 -0.25 27.39 -20.86
C GLY A 202 0.66 26.32 -20.26
N GLN A 203 0.49 26.02 -18.98
CA GLN A 203 1.28 25.03 -18.27
C GLN A 203 0.40 24.18 -17.37
N PHE A 204 0.70 22.90 -17.32
CA PHE A 204 0.22 22.00 -16.28
C PHE A 204 1.42 21.27 -15.67
N ARG A 205 1.61 21.45 -14.37
CA ARG A 205 2.66 20.76 -13.59
C ARG A 205 2.04 20.02 -12.41
N MET A 206 2.51 18.81 -12.17
CA MET A 206 2.27 18.05 -10.94
C MET A 206 3.58 17.72 -10.27
N TYR A 207 3.67 18.01 -8.99
CA TYR A 207 4.83 17.65 -8.18
C TYR A 207 4.78 16.17 -7.78
N TYR A 208 5.97 15.60 -7.57
CA TYR A 208 6.20 14.25 -7.08
C TYR A 208 6.76 14.27 -5.67
N SER A 209 6.80 13.11 -5.02
CA SER A 209 7.27 12.99 -3.63
C SER A 209 8.76 13.33 -3.46
N ASN A 210 9.55 13.25 -4.54
CA ASN A 210 10.98 13.59 -4.54
C ASN A 210 11.30 15.06 -4.93
N ASN A 211 10.31 15.95 -4.87
CA ASN A 211 10.54 17.36 -5.23
C ASN A 211 11.52 18.04 -4.27
N GLU A 212 12.34 18.96 -4.80
CA GLU A 212 13.35 19.70 -4.05
C GLU A 212 12.77 20.88 -3.26
N ASP A 213 11.52 21.27 -3.56
CA ASP A 213 10.84 22.42 -2.93
C ASP A 213 10.26 22.08 -1.55
N ASN A 214 10.45 20.86 -1.07
CA ASN A 214 9.90 20.32 0.17
C ASN A 214 8.37 20.41 0.27
N LEU A 215 7.69 20.31 -0.86
CA LEU A 215 6.25 20.22 -0.93
C LEU A 215 5.80 18.80 -0.56
N THR A 216 4.78 18.69 0.27
CA THR A 216 4.24 17.37 0.64
C THR A 216 3.39 16.83 -0.49
N VAL A 217 3.81 15.70 -1.08
CA VAL A 217 3.06 14.97 -2.11
C VAL A 217 3.07 13.49 -1.75
N GLU A 218 1.99 13.04 -1.14
CA GLU A 218 1.85 11.67 -0.66
C GLU A 218 0.38 11.29 -0.43
N ALA A 219 0.13 10.01 -0.22
CA ALA A 219 -1.12 9.54 0.35
C ALA A 219 -0.84 8.73 1.62
N ASN A 220 -1.69 8.89 2.62
CA ASN A 220 -1.64 8.13 3.86
C ASN A 220 -2.88 7.24 3.97
N PHE A 221 -2.67 5.93 4.00
CA PHE A 221 -3.71 4.93 4.13
C PHE A 221 -3.82 4.46 5.58
N PRO A 222 -5.01 4.42 6.20
CA PRO A 222 -5.20 3.94 7.57
C PRO A 222 -5.11 2.42 7.65
N VAL A 223 -3.95 1.85 7.30
CA VAL A 223 -3.72 0.40 7.22
C VAL A 223 -3.82 -0.23 8.60
N VAL A 224 -4.48 -1.39 8.69
CA VAL A 224 -4.58 -2.20 9.90
C VAL A 224 -4.10 -3.62 9.64
N ASN A 225 -3.59 -4.27 10.68
CA ASN A 225 -3.27 -5.68 10.61
C ASN A 225 -4.56 -6.50 10.44
N ALA A 226 -4.49 -7.62 9.75
CA ALA A 226 -5.58 -8.57 9.66
C ALA A 226 -5.96 -9.02 11.09
N THR A 227 -7.01 -8.40 11.65
CA THR A 227 -7.62 -8.93 12.86
C THR A 227 -8.39 -10.16 12.46
N VAL A 228 -7.99 -11.32 13.01
CA VAL A 228 -8.78 -12.54 12.87
C VAL A 228 -10.17 -12.23 13.42
N PRO A 229 -11.25 -12.37 12.62
CA PRO A 229 -12.61 -12.18 13.10
C PRO A 229 -12.86 -13.19 14.23
N GLY A 230 -12.95 -12.72 15.47
CA GLY A 230 -13.12 -13.56 16.66
C GLY A 230 -12.26 -13.18 17.86
N GLY A 231 -11.36 -12.21 17.78
CA GLY A 231 -10.52 -11.72 18.88
C GLY A 231 -11.21 -10.82 19.89
N GLY A 232 -12.50 -10.93 20.07
CA GLY A 232 -13.23 -10.41 21.23
C GLY A 232 -13.05 -11.36 22.38
N GLY A 233 -12.16 -11.04 23.32
CA GLY A 233 -12.02 -11.54 24.68
C GLY A 233 -12.56 -12.96 24.97
N GLY A 234 -11.88 -14.00 24.53
CA GLY A 234 -12.21 -15.37 24.91
C GLY A 234 -11.31 -16.36 24.17
N ASP A 235 -10.68 -17.24 24.89
CA ASP A 235 -9.68 -18.26 24.60
C ASP A 235 -9.75 -19.07 23.28
N GLY A 236 -10.29 -18.57 22.17
CA GLY A 236 -10.49 -19.35 20.94
C GLY A 236 -9.69 -18.94 19.70
N GLY A 237 -9.10 -17.75 19.67
CA GLY A 237 -8.56 -17.14 18.44
C GLY A 237 -7.16 -17.58 18.01
N ALA A 238 -6.39 -18.21 18.90
CA ALA A 238 -5.01 -18.61 18.63
C ALA A 238 -4.88 -19.91 17.79
N ILE A 239 -5.97 -20.68 17.66
CA ILE A 239 -5.90 -22.02 17.10
C ILE A 239 -5.98 -22.01 15.56
N ASP A 240 -6.69 -21.06 14.96
CA ASP A 240 -6.87 -21.02 13.49
C ASP A 240 -5.67 -20.40 12.74
N ILE A 241 -4.92 -19.49 13.38
CA ILE A 241 -3.67 -18.96 12.82
C ILE A 241 -2.59 -20.04 12.79
N ALA A 242 -2.59 -20.94 13.78
CA ALA A 242 -1.61 -22.02 13.87
C ALA A 242 -1.78 -23.08 12.76
N LYS A 243 -2.94 -23.17 12.12
CA LYS A 243 -3.15 -24.14 11.03
C LYS A 243 -2.49 -23.73 9.72
N ASP A 244 -2.42 -22.43 9.43
CA ASP A 244 -1.81 -21.92 8.19
C ASP A 244 -0.33 -21.54 8.37
N ALA A 245 0.12 -21.33 9.62
CA ALA A 245 1.48 -20.88 9.93
C ALA A 245 2.48 -22.01 10.24
N LEU A 246 2.05 -23.26 10.35
CA LEU A 246 2.93 -24.40 10.63
C LEU A 246 3.05 -25.32 9.41
N PRO A 247 3.94 -25.06 8.48
CA PRO A 247 4.25 -26.02 7.44
C PRO A 247 4.95 -27.23 8.08
N GLY A 248 4.25 -28.32 8.26
CA GLY A 248 4.84 -29.63 8.50
C GLY A 248 4.62 -30.31 9.86
N PHE A 249 3.97 -29.66 10.83
CA PHE A 249 3.58 -30.37 12.06
C PHE A 249 2.08 -30.72 12.03
N GLY A 250 1.74 -31.57 11.07
CA GLY A 250 0.38 -32.09 10.97
C GLY A 250 0.08 -33.07 12.13
N LEU A 251 -1.20 -33.29 12.32
CA LEU A 251 -1.83 -34.20 13.31
C LEU A 251 -1.18 -35.58 13.43
N LEU A 252 -0.43 -36.02 12.41
CA LEU A 252 0.33 -37.23 12.34
C LEU A 252 1.52 -37.30 13.34
N ALA A 253 2.14 -36.17 13.69
CA ALA A 253 3.25 -36.18 14.66
C ALA A 253 2.71 -36.35 16.09
N GLY A 254 1.56 -35.77 16.42
CA GLY A 254 0.93 -35.94 17.72
C GLY A 254 0.38 -37.37 17.95
N VAL A 255 -0.21 -37.97 16.92
CA VAL A 255 -0.74 -39.34 16.97
C VAL A 255 0.41 -40.34 17.06
N GLY A 256 1.53 -40.08 16.37
CA GLY A 256 2.72 -40.92 16.45
C GLY A 256 3.34 -40.97 17.86
N ALA A 257 3.41 -39.88 18.56
CA ALA A 257 3.91 -39.79 19.93
C ALA A 257 3.02 -40.54 20.93
N LEU A 258 1.70 -40.40 20.78
CA LEU A 258 0.73 -41.13 21.62
C LEU A 258 0.74 -42.65 21.35
N ALA A 259 0.92 -43.09 20.12
CA ALA A 259 1.01 -44.50 19.77
C ALA A 259 2.28 -45.18 20.37
N LEU A 260 3.42 -44.49 20.35
CA LEU A 260 4.65 -44.95 20.95
C LEU A 260 4.57 -45.06 22.47
N ALA A 261 3.87 -44.14 23.13
CA ALA A 261 3.65 -44.20 24.58
C ALA A 261 2.74 -45.37 24.97
N ALA A 262 1.71 -45.65 24.17
CA ALA A 262 0.78 -46.77 24.43
C ALA A 262 1.47 -48.15 24.25
N VAL A 263 2.33 -48.29 23.24
CA VAL A 263 3.11 -49.54 23.02
C VAL A 263 4.15 -49.74 24.11
N GLY A 264 4.80 -48.68 24.60
CA GLY A 264 5.71 -48.71 25.73
C GLY A 264 5.03 -49.20 27.01
N ALA A 265 3.86 -48.68 27.36
CA ALA A 265 3.11 -49.01 28.56
C ALA A 265 2.61 -50.45 28.55
N SER A 266 2.21 -51.02 27.40
CA SER A 266 1.70 -52.39 27.29
C SER A 266 2.77 -53.46 27.46
N ARG A 267 4.06 -53.15 27.29
CA ARG A 267 5.14 -54.08 27.53
C ARG A 267 5.56 -54.20 28.99
N PHE A 268 5.27 -53.18 29.81
CA PHE A 268 5.59 -53.21 31.23
C PHE A 268 4.53 -53.95 32.09
N SER A 269 3.33 -54.20 31.57
CA SER A 269 2.25 -54.90 32.29
C SER A 269 2.27 -56.44 32.15
N ARG A 270 3.29 -57.00 31.54
CA ARG A 270 3.30 -58.47 31.21
C ARG A 270 4.37 -59.28 31.94
N GLU A 271 4.97 -58.72 32.97
CA GLU A 271 5.92 -59.42 33.84
C GLU A 271 5.47 -59.26 35.32
N ASP A 272 4.34 -59.90 35.66
CA ASP A 272 3.99 -60.33 37.02
C ASP A 272 3.29 -61.70 36.93
#